data_cc444c1cdf5f91726bca763cd60414c9
#
_entry.id   cc444c1cdf5f91726bca763cd60414c9
#
_cell.length_a   1.000
_cell.length_b   1.000
_cell.length_c   1.000
_cell.angle_alpha   90.00
_cell.angle_beta   90.00
_cell.angle_gamma   90.00
#
_symmetry.space_group_name_H-M   'P 1'
#
loop_
_entity.id
_entity.type
_entity.pdbx_description
1 polymer ?
#
loop_
_entity_poly.entity_id
_entity_poly.type
_entity_poly.pdbx_seq_one_letter_code
_entity_poly.pdbx_strand_id
1 'polypeptide(L)'
;MEFNFDELKNQYKNGMLKDNLDCKNYILKYLFPLLNCTHALVENNEVTIIQKDTMNEVYLPRFPKDIKTWYKTDTTPKKLICDIHKPQIGLNYINVAKSLKHESVKYKSFSKIIHSKVDMMLQYVREVWANNNDTVYEYIIKWLANMVKGNKNKSCLYAKASQGVGKSTLIEFLRDHVIGLPLTCKGKTDHLKGQHNLQLLGRVLVYFEELQIFNEKEWYAIDSELKDLITDSYASYTDKYEKRFEAENINNYMIVTNSALKGVNGRRYLVVDINPKYLNDFKYYGNLRKQCFNDEVGKAFY
;
A
#
# COMPACT_ATOMS: atom_id res chain seq x y z
N MET A 1 -21.26 7.02 -5.25
CA MET A 1 -21.92 8.34 -5.23
C MET A 1 -20.93 9.28 -4.58
N GLU A 2 -20.61 10.37 -5.22
CA GLU A 2 -19.65 11.36 -4.73
C GLU A 2 -20.32 12.30 -3.73
N PHE A 3 -19.60 12.67 -2.66
CA PHE A 3 -20.06 13.67 -1.71
C PHE A 3 -19.95 15.05 -2.35
N ASN A 4 -21.10 15.67 -2.59
CA ASN A 4 -21.15 16.97 -3.23
C ASN A 4 -21.65 18.01 -2.23
N PHE A 5 -20.77 18.90 -1.80
CA PHE A 5 -21.10 19.99 -0.87
C PHE A 5 -22.14 20.96 -1.43
N ASP A 6 -22.12 21.22 -2.75
CA ASP A 6 -23.07 22.12 -3.37
C ASP A 6 -24.44 21.43 -3.50
N GLU A 7 -24.47 20.14 -3.73
CA GLU A 7 -25.68 19.32 -3.68
C GLU A 7 -26.28 19.27 -2.28
N LEU A 8 -25.46 19.05 -1.24
CA LEU A 8 -25.88 19.12 0.16
C LEU A 8 -26.54 20.46 0.48
N LYS A 9 -25.93 21.57 0.05
CA LYS A 9 -26.44 22.92 0.26
C LYS A 9 -27.74 23.16 -0.50
N ASN A 10 -27.84 22.66 -1.71
CA ASN A 10 -29.03 22.77 -2.55
C ASN A 10 -30.18 21.92 -2.02
N GLN A 11 -29.90 20.68 -1.63
CA GLN A 11 -30.89 19.77 -1.03
C GLN A 11 -31.43 20.30 0.31
N TYR A 12 -30.57 20.94 1.11
CA TYR A 12 -30.98 21.62 2.34
C TYR A 12 -31.85 22.83 2.06
N LYS A 13 -31.48 23.68 1.09
CA LYS A 13 -32.26 24.88 0.69
C LYS A 13 -33.62 24.52 0.07
N ASN A 14 -33.68 23.44 -0.68
CA ASN A 14 -34.88 22.99 -1.39
C ASN A 14 -35.80 22.11 -0.53
N GLY A 15 -35.47 21.91 0.75
CA GLY A 15 -36.27 21.10 1.68
C GLY A 15 -36.28 19.59 1.37
N MET A 16 -35.38 19.12 0.51
CA MET A 16 -35.23 17.69 0.22
C MET A 16 -34.57 16.94 1.40
N LEU A 17 -33.67 17.60 2.12
CA LEU A 17 -33.28 17.19 3.45
C LEU A 17 -34.23 17.82 4.43
N LYS A 18 -35.25 17.05 4.86
CA LYS A 18 -36.43 17.54 5.57
C LYS A 18 -36.11 18.14 6.95
N ASP A 19 -34.96 17.80 7.53
CA ASP A 19 -34.52 18.32 8.81
C ASP A 19 -32.98 18.25 8.96
N ASN A 20 -32.47 18.83 10.07
CA ASN A 20 -31.08 18.78 10.44
C ASN A 20 -30.55 17.35 10.65
N LEU A 21 -31.41 16.38 10.97
CA LEU A 21 -31.03 14.99 11.16
C LEU A 21 -30.68 14.32 9.83
N ASP A 22 -31.45 14.54 8.79
CA ASP A 22 -31.16 14.04 7.44
C ASP A 22 -29.84 14.58 6.92
N CYS A 23 -29.56 15.87 7.14
CA CYS A 23 -28.30 16.51 6.78
C CYS A 23 -27.10 15.91 7.53
N LYS A 24 -27.25 15.70 8.84
CA LYS A 24 -26.24 15.06 9.69
C LYS A 24 -25.96 13.62 9.24
N ASN A 25 -27.00 12.85 9.00
CA ASN A 25 -26.90 11.48 8.54
C ASN A 25 -26.23 11.38 7.16
N TYR A 26 -26.50 12.32 6.25
CA TYR A 26 -25.83 12.39 4.96
C TYR A 26 -24.33 12.66 5.12
N ILE A 27 -23.95 13.65 5.93
CA ILE A 27 -22.54 13.98 6.18
C ILE A 27 -21.80 12.79 6.80
N LEU A 28 -22.38 12.12 7.80
CA LEU A 28 -21.79 10.98 8.50
C LEU A 28 -21.63 9.71 7.65
N LYS A 29 -22.13 9.68 6.42
CA LYS A 29 -21.83 8.61 5.46
C LYS A 29 -20.46 8.79 4.81
N TYR A 30 -19.96 10.02 4.73
CA TYR A 30 -18.81 10.35 3.91
C TYR A 30 -17.69 11.05 4.66
N LEU A 31 -18.01 11.90 5.65
CA LEU A 31 -17.05 12.80 6.28
C LEU A 31 -16.94 12.53 7.79
N PHE A 32 -15.73 12.25 8.23
CA PHE A 32 -15.43 11.82 9.60
C PHE A 32 -14.27 12.60 10.20
N PRO A 33 -14.43 13.22 11.40
CA PRO A 33 -13.27 13.71 12.14
C PRO A 33 -12.41 12.54 12.64
N LEU A 34 -11.10 12.75 12.71
CA LEU A 34 -10.13 11.76 13.15
C LEU A 34 -9.44 12.20 14.43
N LEU A 35 -8.98 11.24 15.25
CA LEU A 35 -8.31 11.48 16.52
C LEU A 35 -6.98 12.25 16.37
N ASN A 36 -6.33 12.15 15.20
CA ASN A 36 -5.10 12.89 14.89
C ASN A 36 -5.33 14.33 14.41
N CYS A 37 -6.50 14.88 14.67
CA CYS A 37 -6.91 16.24 14.26
C CYS A 37 -7.03 16.46 12.74
N THR A 38 -7.03 15.42 11.94
CA THR A 38 -7.39 15.48 10.52
C THR A 38 -8.84 15.02 10.31
N HIS A 39 -9.29 14.93 9.06
CA HIS A 39 -10.61 14.43 8.70
C HIS A 39 -10.46 13.40 7.57
N ALA A 40 -11.38 12.48 7.50
CA ALA A 40 -11.47 11.53 6.40
C ALA A 40 -12.72 11.79 5.58
N LEU A 41 -12.55 11.95 4.27
CA LEU A 41 -13.63 11.90 3.30
C LEU A 41 -13.59 10.52 2.63
N VAL A 42 -14.68 9.78 2.71
CA VAL A 42 -14.78 8.43 2.15
C VAL A 42 -15.78 8.42 1.00
N GLU A 43 -15.28 8.27 -0.22
CA GLU A 43 -16.09 8.31 -1.44
C GLU A 43 -15.62 7.23 -2.41
N ASN A 44 -16.53 6.59 -3.10
CA ASN A 44 -16.23 5.59 -4.14
C ASN A 44 -15.18 4.54 -3.73
N ASN A 45 -15.24 4.10 -2.47
CA ASN A 45 -14.23 3.24 -1.84
C ASN A 45 -12.82 3.88 -1.74
N GLU A 46 -12.69 5.19 -1.87
CA GLU A 46 -11.45 5.92 -1.59
C GLU A 46 -11.55 6.68 -0.27
N VAL A 47 -10.43 6.81 0.43
CA VAL A 47 -10.30 7.61 1.65
C VAL A 47 -9.33 8.74 1.40
N THR A 48 -9.84 9.95 1.41
CA THR A 48 -9.03 11.18 1.30
C THR A 48 -8.84 11.77 2.69
N ILE A 49 -7.60 12.02 3.07
CA ILE A 49 -7.29 12.69 4.35
C ILE A 49 -7.29 14.20 4.12
N ILE A 50 -8.12 14.90 4.89
CA ILE A 50 -8.27 16.36 4.84
C ILE A 50 -7.64 16.94 6.09
N GLN A 51 -6.72 17.87 5.91
CA GLN A 51 -6.09 18.59 7.02
C GLN A 51 -7.09 19.51 7.73
N LYS A 52 -6.86 19.75 9.00
CA LYS A 52 -7.73 20.59 9.84
C LYS A 52 -7.91 21.99 9.27
N ASP A 53 -6.85 22.59 8.77
CA ASP A 53 -6.89 23.95 8.22
C ASP A 53 -7.72 23.97 6.93
N THR A 54 -7.49 23.02 6.00
CA THR A 54 -8.30 22.83 4.79
C THR A 54 -9.77 22.58 5.13
N MET A 55 -10.05 21.76 6.14
CA MET A 55 -11.42 21.54 6.60
C MET A 55 -12.08 22.83 7.08
N ASN A 56 -11.38 23.65 7.86
CA ASN A 56 -11.91 24.90 8.41
C ASN A 56 -12.10 26.00 7.36
N GLU A 57 -11.19 26.10 6.40
CA GLU A 57 -11.14 27.21 5.44
C GLU A 57 -11.93 26.91 4.16
N VAL A 58 -11.96 25.65 3.73
CA VAL A 58 -12.56 25.28 2.46
C VAL A 58 -13.91 24.57 2.63
N TYR A 59 -13.99 23.55 3.49
CA TYR A 59 -15.17 22.71 3.58
C TYR A 59 -16.23 23.20 4.55
N LEU A 60 -15.87 23.51 5.79
CA LEU A 60 -16.82 23.95 6.80
C LEU A 60 -17.57 25.25 6.46
N PRO A 61 -17.01 26.23 5.74
CA PRO A 61 -17.77 27.41 5.32
C PRO A 61 -18.96 27.08 4.40
N ARG A 62 -18.93 25.94 3.74
CA ARG A 62 -20.00 25.47 2.83
C ARG A 62 -21.19 24.85 3.59
N PHE A 63 -21.02 24.49 4.86
CA PHE A 63 -22.09 23.94 5.67
C PHE A 63 -23.04 25.02 6.17
N PRO A 64 -24.36 24.73 6.33
CA PRO A 64 -25.26 25.56 7.12
C PRO A 64 -24.71 25.80 8.53
N LYS A 65 -25.00 26.95 9.13
CA LYS A 65 -24.38 27.40 10.39
C LYS A 65 -24.57 26.42 11.56
N ASP A 66 -25.78 25.90 11.71
CA ASP A 66 -26.14 24.91 12.73
C ASP A 66 -25.45 23.55 12.50
N ILE A 67 -25.36 23.09 11.26
CA ILE A 67 -24.64 21.88 10.88
C ILE A 67 -23.13 22.03 11.11
N LYS A 68 -22.57 23.20 10.78
CA LYS A 68 -21.16 23.51 11.06
C LYS A 68 -20.85 23.45 12.56
N THR A 69 -21.73 23.99 13.39
CA THR A 69 -21.58 23.96 14.84
C THR A 69 -21.63 22.52 15.34
N TRP A 70 -22.68 21.79 14.97
CA TRP A 70 -22.84 20.40 15.33
C TRP A 70 -21.63 19.53 14.91
N TYR A 71 -21.16 19.70 13.67
CA TYR A 71 -20.00 18.92 13.17
C TYR A 71 -18.73 19.15 14.02
N LYS A 72 -18.54 20.38 14.54
CA LYS A 72 -17.39 20.73 15.39
C LYS A 72 -17.52 20.22 16.82
N THR A 73 -18.72 20.19 17.39
CA THR A 73 -18.94 19.96 18.82
C THR A 73 -19.44 18.55 19.15
N ASP A 74 -20.27 17.97 18.28
CA ASP A 74 -21.05 16.78 18.63
C ASP A 74 -20.64 15.52 17.86
N THR A 75 -19.70 15.63 16.88
CA THR A 75 -19.21 14.43 16.18
C THR A 75 -18.07 13.76 16.94
N THR A 76 -18.14 12.44 17.06
CA THR A 76 -17.10 11.65 17.71
C THR A 76 -15.96 11.35 16.74
N PRO A 77 -14.72 11.75 17.05
CA PRO A 77 -13.57 11.42 16.22
C PRO A 77 -13.31 9.91 16.16
N LYS A 78 -12.97 9.43 14.97
CA LYS A 78 -12.62 8.03 14.71
C LYS A 78 -11.11 7.83 14.65
N LYS A 79 -10.66 6.61 14.96
CA LYS A 79 -9.25 6.22 14.79
C LYS A 79 -8.97 5.98 13.30
N LEU A 80 -7.85 6.47 12.79
CA LEU A 80 -7.34 6.09 11.48
C LEU A 80 -6.55 4.77 11.62
N ILE A 81 -6.89 3.76 10.81
CA ILE A 81 -6.24 2.45 10.83
C ILE A 81 -5.82 2.01 9.43
N CYS A 82 -4.91 1.04 9.38
CA CYS A 82 -4.48 0.34 8.17
C CYS A 82 -4.64 -1.17 8.39
N ASP A 83 -5.76 -1.75 7.97
CA ASP A 83 -6.06 -3.18 8.18
C ASP A 83 -6.75 -3.76 6.94
N ILE A 84 -6.07 -4.65 6.22
CA ILE A 84 -6.58 -5.24 4.97
C ILE A 84 -7.78 -6.18 5.15
N HIS A 85 -8.10 -6.55 6.41
CA HIS A 85 -9.19 -7.45 6.76
C HIS A 85 -10.44 -6.72 7.26
N LYS A 86 -10.38 -5.39 7.41
CA LYS A 86 -11.48 -4.60 7.92
C LYS A 86 -12.13 -3.73 6.83
N PRO A 87 -13.44 -3.48 6.92
CA PRO A 87 -14.11 -2.52 6.03
C PRO A 87 -13.53 -1.10 6.21
N GLN A 88 -13.72 -0.25 5.22
CA GLN A 88 -13.22 1.13 5.26
C GLN A 88 -13.86 1.98 6.36
N ILE A 89 -15.14 1.75 6.66
CA ILE A 89 -15.86 2.48 7.69
C ILE A 89 -16.28 1.49 8.77
N GLY A 90 -15.78 1.68 9.98
CA GLY A 90 -16.20 0.99 11.19
C GLY A 90 -16.87 1.92 12.18
N LEU A 91 -17.37 1.36 13.28
CA LEU A 91 -18.04 2.15 14.33
C LEU A 91 -17.08 3.23 14.87
N ASN A 92 -15.85 2.84 15.23
CA ASN A 92 -14.87 3.72 15.89
C ASN A 92 -13.60 3.96 15.06
N TYR A 93 -13.59 3.59 13.78
CA TYR A 93 -12.42 3.75 12.92
C TYR A 93 -12.77 4.08 11.48
N ILE A 94 -11.80 4.65 10.77
CA ILE A 94 -11.73 4.74 9.32
C ILE A 94 -10.48 3.98 8.87
N ASN A 95 -10.65 3.08 7.94
CA ASN A 95 -9.59 2.24 7.40
C ASN A 95 -9.14 2.74 6.04
N VAL A 96 -7.87 3.11 5.90
CA VAL A 96 -7.32 3.56 4.60
C VAL A 96 -6.80 2.42 3.75
N ALA A 97 -6.50 1.26 4.36
CA ALA A 97 -6.09 0.09 3.59
C ALA A 97 -7.30 -0.48 2.82
N LYS A 98 -7.05 -0.88 1.58
CA LYS A 98 -8.01 -1.64 0.79
C LYS A 98 -8.00 -3.11 1.20
N SER A 99 -9.02 -3.84 0.80
CA SER A 99 -9.01 -5.30 0.89
C SER A 99 -8.08 -5.90 -0.16
N LEU A 100 -7.54 -7.08 0.14
CA LEU A 100 -6.78 -7.87 -0.82
C LEU A 100 -7.62 -8.18 -2.05
N LYS A 101 -6.94 -8.37 -3.18
CA LYS A 101 -7.58 -8.72 -4.45
C LYS A 101 -8.34 -10.05 -4.38
N HIS A 102 -7.84 -10.98 -3.58
CA HIS A 102 -8.41 -12.32 -3.45
C HIS A 102 -8.81 -12.61 -2.01
N GLU A 103 -9.94 -13.33 -1.88
CA GLU A 103 -10.28 -13.99 -0.62
C GLU A 103 -9.48 -15.28 -0.46
N SER A 104 -9.18 -15.65 0.78
CA SER A 104 -8.49 -16.89 1.09
C SER A 104 -9.31 -18.11 0.64
N VAL A 105 -8.68 -19.01 -0.10
CA VAL A 105 -9.28 -20.24 -0.62
C VAL A 105 -8.37 -21.42 -0.29
N LYS A 106 -8.95 -22.59 -0.09
CA LYS A 106 -8.14 -23.80 0.14
C LYS A 106 -7.37 -24.15 -1.14
N TYR A 107 -6.04 -24.18 -1.08
CA TYR A 107 -5.16 -24.53 -2.21
C TYR A 107 -5.60 -25.82 -2.94
N LYS A 108 -5.98 -26.83 -2.16
CA LYS A 108 -6.46 -28.15 -2.70
C LYS A 108 -7.70 -28.06 -3.60
N SER A 109 -8.44 -26.93 -3.59
CA SER A 109 -9.63 -26.75 -4.45
C SER A 109 -9.29 -26.39 -5.88
N PHE A 110 -8.04 -26.01 -6.17
CA PHE A 110 -7.61 -25.67 -7.53
C PHE A 110 -7.28 -26.93 -8.35
N SER A 111 -7.37 -26.78 -9.67
CA SER A 111 -7.04 -27.86 -10.61
C SER A 111 -5.53 -28.16 -10.63
N LYS A 112 -5.17 -29.38 -11.09
CA LYS A 112 -3.76 -29.77 -11.28
C LYS A 112 -3.03 -28.83 -12.24
N ILE A 113 -3.73 -28.26 -13.23
CA ILE A 113 -3.16 -27.28 -14.18
C ILE A 113 -2.76 -26.01 -13.45
N ILE A 114 -3.61 -25.52 -12.53
CA ILE A 114 -3.28 -24.33 -11.74
C ILE A 114 -2.14 -24.61 -10.78
N HIS A 115 -2.12 -25.76 -10.11
CA HIS A 115 -0.98 -26.17 -9.28
C HIS A 115 0.33 -26.15 -10.06
N SER A 116 0.37 -26.75 -11.27
CA SER A 116 1.56 -26.73 -12.13
C SER A 116 2.02 -25.31 -12.49
N LYS A 117 1.09 -24.37 -12.70
CA LYS A 117 1.43 -22.97 -12.99
C LYS A 117 1.95 -22.24 -11.74
N VAL A 118 1.40 -22.52 -10.57
CA VAL A 118 1.95 -22.03 -9.31
C VAL A 118 3.37 -22.56 -9.09
N ASP A 119 3.59 -23.87 -9.36
CA ASP A 119 4.92 -24.49 -9.27
C ASP A 119 5.93 -23.81 -10.20
N MET A 120 5.50 -23.41 -11.42
CA MET A 120 6.37 -22.62 -12.33
C MET A 120 6.79 -21.28 -11.72
N MET A 121 5.89 -20.56 -11.04
CA MET A 121 6.23 -19.31 -10.33
C MET A 121 7.13 -19.56 -9.13
N LEU A 122 6.87 -20.60 -8.36
CA LEU A 122 7.72 -20.99 -7.22
C LEU A 122 9.12 -21.40 -7.67
N GLN A 123 9.21 -22.12 -8.79
CA GLN A 123 10.50 -22.48 -9.40
C GLN A 123 11.25 -21.24 -9.89
N TYR A 124 10.55 -20.28 -10.53
CA TYR A 124 11.16 -19.00 -10.90
C TYR A 124 11.70 -18.24 -9.68
N VAL A 125 10.95 -18.19 -8.57
CA VAL A 125 11.44 -17.56 -7.33
C VAL A 125 12.68 -18.31 -6.81
N ARG A 126 12.67 -19.64 -6.80
CA ARG A 126 13.81 -20.47 -6.35
C ARG A 126 15.06 -20.25 -7.19
N GLU A 127 14.91 -20.35 -8.51
CA GLU A 127 16.04 -20.30 -9.44
C GLU A 127 16.60 -18.89 -9.63
N VAL A 128 15.72 -17.89 -9.76
CA VAL A 128 16.10 -16.53 -10.12
C VAL A 128 16.31 -15.69 -8.86
N TRP A 129 15.30 -15.58 -8.01
CA TRP A 129 15.36 -14.71 -6.82
C TRP A 129 16.22 -15.29 -5.69
N ALA A 130 16.10 -16.58 -5.43
CA ALA A 130 16.88 -17.23 -4.37
C ALA A 130 18.21 -17.81 -4.86
N ASN A 131 18.55 -17.69 -6.16
CA ASN A 131 19.78 -18.23 -6.74
C ASN A 131 20.04 -19.70 -6.37
N ASN A 132 18.97 -20.53 -6.37
CA ASN A 132 18.99 -21.93 -5.94
C ASN A 132 19.43 -22.17 -4.48
N ASN A 133 19.39 -21.15 -3.64
CA ASN A 133 19.67 -21.29 -2.21
C ASN A 133 18.35 -21.57 -1.46
N ASP A 134 18.21 -22.76 -0.89
CA ASP A 134 16.97 -23.18 -0.23
C ASP A 134 16.63 -22.32 1.00
N THR A 135 17.61 -21.89 1.77
CA THR A 135 17.38 -21.03 2.95
C THR A 135 16.86 -19.66 2.51
N VAL A 136 17.42 -19.09 1.45
CA VAL A 136 16.97 -17.80 0.88
C VAL A 136 15.58 -17.96 0.29
N TYR A 137 15.32 -19.05 -0.42
CA TYR A 137 14.01 -19.37 -1.00
C TYR A 137 12.94 -19.46 0.09
N GLU A 138 13.17 -20.24 1.12
CA GLU A 138 12.21 -20.36 2.24
C GLU A 138 11.95 -19.02 2.92
N TYR A 139 12.99 -18.20 3.08
CA TYR A 139 12.83 -16.87 3.65
C TYR A 139 11.94 -15.99 2.77
N ILE A 140 12.19 -15.95 1.46
CA ILE A 140 11.38 -15.16 0.52
C ILE A 140 9.92 -15.61 0.57
N ILE A 141 9.65 -16.92 0.52
CA ILE A 141 8.28 -17.44 0.56
C ILE A 141 7.58 -17.10 1.89
N LYS A 142 8.26 -17.28 3.02
CA LYS A 142 7.72 -16.91 4.35
C LYS A 142 7.47 -15.39 4.43
N TRP A 143 8.36 -14.59 3.85
CA TRP A 143 8.23 -13.13 3.80
C TRP A 143 6.99 -12.72 2.98
N LEU A 144 6.80 -13.29 1.80
CA LEU A 144 5.63 -13.07 0.96
C LEU A 144 4.34 -13.52 1.66
N ALA A 145 4.33 -14.73 2.24
CA ALA A 145 3.19 -15.26 2.96
C ALA A 145 2.80 -14.42 4.19
N ASN A 146 3.77 -13.84 4.90
CA ASN A 146 3.50 -12.96 6.03
C ASN A 146 2.95 -11.60 5.56
N MET A 147 3.48 -11.05 4.48
CA MET A 147 3.02 -9.80 3.87
C MET A 147 1.55 -9.89 3.42
N VAL A 148 1.15 -10.94 2.73
CA VAL A 148 -0.24 -11.08 2.25
C VAL A 148 -1.25 -11.32 3.38
N LYS A 149 -0.79 -11.68 4.58
CA LYS A 149 -1.61 -11.68 5.80
C LYS A 149 -1.79 -10.29 6.42
N GLY A 150 -1.28 -9.25 5.79
CA GLY A 150 -1.31 -7.89 6.32
C GLY A 150 -0.28 -7.61 7.40
N ASN A 151 0.65 -8.53 7.65
CA ASN A 151 1.69 -8.35 8.65
C ASN A 151 2.90 -7.60 8.08
N LYS A 152 3.55 -6.85 8.95
CA LYS A 152 4.81 -6.18 8.66
C LYS A 152 6.00 -7.11 8.93
N ASN A 153 6.85 -7.34 7.92
CA ASN A 153 8.00 -8.25 8.02
C ASN A 153 9.19 -7.71 8.81
N LYS A 154 9.22 -6.39 9.03
CA LYS A 154 10.38 -5.70 9.66
C LYS A 154 11.73 -5.98 8.98
N SER A 155 11.67 -6.39 7.73
CA SER A 155 12.81 -6.57 6.83
C SER A 155 12.43 -6.21 5.40
N CYS A 156 13.42 -5.76 4.63
CA CYS A 156 13.31 -5.42 3.23
C CYS A 156 13.96 -6.51 2.38
N LEU A 157 13.31 -6.90 1.28
CA LEU A 157 13.96 -7.70 0.25
C LEU A 157 14.76 -6.77 -0.67
N TYR A 158 16.08 -6.88 -0.62
CA TYR A 158 16.99 -6.09 -1.43
C TYR A 158 17.61 -6.97 -2.52
N ALA A 159 17.14 -6.81 -3.74
CA ALA A 159 17.55 -7.59 -4.88
C ALA A 159 18.51 -6.81 -5.77
N LYS A 160 19.75 -7.31 -5.87
CA LYS A 160 20.77 -6.79 -6.77
C LYS A 160 20.83 -7.64 -8.04
N ALA A 161 20.80 -6.99 -9.19
CA ALA A 161 20.81 -7.72 -10.46
C ALA A 161 21.16 -6.84 -11.65
N SER A 162 21.73 -7.44 -12.67
CA SER A 162 21.89 -6.80 -13.97
C SER A 162 20.56 -6.53 -14.66
N GLN A 163 20.53 -5.67 -15.66
CA GLN A 163 19.37 -5.47 -16.50
C GLN A 163 19.04 -6.74 -17.29
N GLY A 164 17.75 -7.04 -17.49
CA GLY A 164 17.31 -8.19 -18.31
C GLY A 164 17.23 -9.54 -17.59
N VAL A 165 17.49 -9.60 -16.28
CA VAL A 165 17.41 -10.86 -15.49
C VAL A 165 16.01 -11.14 -14.90
N GLY A 166 14.99 -10.41 -15.32
CA GLY A 166 13.61 -10.66 -14.89
C GLY A 166 13.25 -10.18 -13.48
N LYS A 167 14.04 -9.30 -12.85
CA LYS A 167 13.78 -8.82 -11.48
C LYS A 167 12.39 -8.23 -11.27
N SER A 168 11.85 -7.48 -12.22
CA SER A 168 10.50 -6.87 -12.13
C SER A 168 9.36 -7.87 -12.30
N THR A 169 9.63 -9.06 -12.86
CA THR A 169 8.60 -10.08 -13.16
C THR A 169 7.86 -10.55 -11.89
N LEU A 170 8.58 -10.77 -10.78
CA LEU A 170 7.94 -11.12 -9.51
C LEU A 170 7.06 -9.98 -8.98
N ILE A 171 7.59 -8.76 -9.01
CA ILE A 171 6.86 -7.57 -8.52
C ILE A 171 5.58 -7.35 -9.31
N GLU A 172 5.65 -7.45 -10.63
CA GLU A 172 4.49 -7.32 -11.52
C GLU A 172 3.46 -8.41 -11.25
N PHE A 173 3.88 -9.68 -11.09
CA PHE A 173 2.99 -10.77 -10.75
C PHE A 173 2.29 -10.55 -9.41
N LEU A 174 3.04 -10.16 -8.38
CA LEU A 174 2.48 -9.85 -7.06
C LEU A 174 1.49 -8.68 -7.12
N ARG A 175 1.86 -7.59 -7.81
CA ARG A 175 1.04 -6.39 -7.95
C ARG A 175 -0.25 -6.67 -8.70
N ASP A 176 -0.17 -7.34 -9.84
CA ASP A 176 -1.29 -7.43 -10.77
C ASP A 176 -2.21 -8.61 -10.44
N HIS A 177 -1.66 -9.72 -9.94
CA HIS A 177 -2.39 -10.98 -9.81
C HIS A 177 -2.52 -11.53 -8.38
N VAL A 178 -1.72 -11.08 -7.43
CA VAL A 178 -1.77 -11.60 -6.04
C VAL A 178 -2.36 -10.58 -5.07
N ILE A 179 -1.72 -9.42 -4.92
CA ILE A 179 -2.07 -8.40 -3.93
C ILE A 179 -3.11 -7.43 -4.48
N GLY A 180 -2.92 -6.97 -5.70
CA GLY A 180 -3.71 -5.94 -6.36
C GLY A 180 -3.07 -4.54 -6.30
N LEU A 181 -3.33 -3.75 -7.33
CA LEU A 181 -2.84 -2.37 -7.48
C LEU A 181 -3.16 -1.47 -6.26
N PRO A 182 -4.36 -1.53 -5.64
CA PRO A 182 -4.69 -0.63 -4.53
C PRO A 182 -3.83 -0.83 -3.29
N LEU A 183 -3.20 -1.99 -3.13
CA LEU A 183 -2.34 -2.32 -1.98
C LEU A 183 -0.84 -2.28 -2.31
N THR A 184 -0.49 -1.89 -3.54
CA THR A 184 0.89 -1.79 -3.98
C THR A 184 1.24 -0.36 -4.36
N CYS A 185 2.50 0.03 -4.18
CA CYS A 185 3.00 1.33 -4.59
C CYS A 185 4.42 1.21 -5.13
N LYS A 186 4.67 1.80 -6.31
CA LYS A 186 6.04 2.06 -6.77
C LYS A 186 6.57 3.29 -6.05
N GLY A 187 7.50 3.08 -5.14
CA GLY A 187 8.15 4.14 -4.38
C GLY A 187 9.10 4.98 -5.24
N LYS A 188 9.30 6.23 -4.83
CA LYS A 188 10.31 7.15 -5.38
C LYS A 188 11.30 7.51 -4.28
N THR A 189 12.50 7.94 -4.65
CA THR A 189 13.54 8.35 -3.68
C THR A 189 13.04 9.46 -2.75
N ASP A 190 12.22 10.40 -3.24
CA ASP A 190 11.67 11.49 -2.43
C ASP A 190 10.76 11.01 -1.29
N HIS A 191 10.06 9.88 -1.48
CA HIS A 191 9.26 9.27 -0.40
C HIS A 191 10.13 8.82 0.78
N LEU A 192 11.37 8.40 0.50
CA LEU A 192 12.36 8.02 1.50
C LEU A 192 13.07 9.22 2.14
N LYS A 193 12.85 10.42 1.64
CA LYS A 193 13.31 11.69 2.26
C LYS A 193 12.22 12.32 3.15
N GLY A 194 11.17 11.58 3.44
CA GLY A 194 10.03 12.07 4.24
C GLY A 194 9.24 13.18 3.56
N GLN A 195 9.28 13.25 2.23
CA GLN A 195 8.56 14.24 1.44
C GLN A 195 7.50 13.55 0.57
N HIS A 196 6.26 14.08 0.60
CA HIS A 196 5.18 13.62 -0.28
C HIS A 196 4.95 12.10 -0.26
N ASN A 197 5.04 11.49 0.92
CA ASN A 197 4.95 10.03 1.10
C ASN A 197 3.52 9.54 1.39
N LEU A 198 2.50 10.38 1.30
CA LEU A 198 1.10 10.02 1.58
C LEU A 198 0.63 8.82 0.73
N GLN A 199 1.13 8.69 -0.49
CA GLN A 199 0.79 7.56 -1.35
C GLN A 199 1.25 6.19 -0.83
N LEU A 200 2.15 6.14 0.17
CA LEU A 200 2.56 4.90 0.85
C LEU A 200 1.55 4.46 1.92
N LEU A 201 0.68 5.36 2.37
CA LEU A 201 -0.29 5.08 3.42
C LEU A 201 -1.26 3.98 2.98
N GLY A 202 -1.43 2.97 3.85
CA GLY A 202 -2.34 1.84 3.61
C GLY A 202 -1.88 0.85 2.53
N ARG A 203 -0.63 0.96 2.03
CA ARG A 203 -0.06 -0.02 1.09
C ARG A 203 0.57 -1.18 1.84
N VAL A 204 0.44 -2.37 1.29
CA VAL A 204 1.05 -3.59 1.84
C VAL A 204 2.44 -3.80 1.24
N LEU A 205 2.59 -3.60 -0.07
CA LEU A 205 3.87 -3.70 -0.77
C LEU A 205 4.28 -2.36 -1.36
N VAL A 206 5.43 -1.85 -0.90
CA VAL A 206 6.12 -0.71 -1.52
C VAL A 206 7.40 -1.22 -2.17
N TYR A 207 7.57 -0.96 -3.46
CA TYR A 207 8.76 -1.40 -4.17
C TYR A 207 9.48 -0.24 -4.85
N PHE A 208 10.81 -0.29 -4.83
CA PHE A 208 11.66 0.68 -5.47
C PHE A 208 12.45 -0.02 -6.59
N GLU A 209 12.36 0.54 -7.78
CA GLU A 209 13.20 0.16 -8.91
C GLU A 209 14.18 1.30 -9.18
N GLU A 210 15.46 1.00 -9.09
CA GLU A 210 16.54 1.95 -9.37
C GLU A 210 16.46 3.24 -8.53
N LEU A 211 16.75 3.12 -7.22
CA LEU A 211 16.86 4.30 -6.36
C LEU A 211 17.91 5.27 -6.93
N GLN A 212 17.49 6.49 -7.21
CA GLN A 212 18.36 7.55 -7.66
C GLN A 212 19.17 8.10 -6.45
N ILE A 213 20.39 7.66 -6.31
CA ILE A 213 21.30 8.05 -5.24
C ILE A 213 22.58 8.58 -5.86
N PHE A 214 22.86 9.85 -5.63
CA PHE A 214 23.98 10.55 -6.26
C PHE A 214 25.29 10.45 -5.47
N ASN A 215 25.22 10.25 -4.15
CA ASN A 215 26.39 10.16 -3.29
C ASN A 215 26.14 9.40 -1.98
N GLU A 216 27.21 9.05 -1.27
CA GLU A 216 27.12 8.29 -0.02
C GLU A 216 26.36 9.01 1.09
N LYS A 217 26.49 10.33 1.21
CA LYS A 217 25.77 11.12 2.24
C LYS A 217 24.26 11.05 2.04
N GLU A 218 23.80 11.14 0.79
CA GLU A 218 22.40 10.98 0.45
C GLU A 218 21.90 9.57 0.77
N TRP A 219 22.71 8.55 0.46
CA TRP A 219 22.39 7.18 0.82
C TRP A 219 22.22 6.98 2.33
N TYR A 220 23.14 7.50 3.14
CA TYR A 220 23.02 7.36 4.60
C TYR A 220 21.73 7.98 5.15
N ALA A 221 21.31 9.11 4.64
CA ALA A 221 20.05 9.75 5.04
C ALA A 221 18.84 8.90 4.64
N ILE A 222 18.83 8.37 3.41
CA ILE A 222 17.77 7.48 2.89
C ILE A 222 17.74 6.16 3.66
N ASP A 223 18.89 5.54 3.93
CA ASP A 223 19.01 4.28 4.66
C ASP A 223 18.50 4.41 6.10
N SER A 224 18.75 5.55 6.76
CA SER A 224 18.20 5.82 8.09
C SER A 224 16.67 5.86 8.07
N GLU A 225 16.08 6.66 7.20
CA GLU A 225 14.63 6.76 7.06
C GLU A 225 14.00 5.43 6.65
N LEU A 226 14.63 4.72 5.71
CA LEU A 226 14.16 3.41 5.27
C LEU A 226 14.20 2.37 6.40
N LYS A 227 15.21 2.40 7.25
CA LYS A 227 15.30 1.52 8.43
C LYS A 227 14.15 1.75 9.40
N ASP A 228 13.77 2.99 9.62
CA ASP A 228 12.63 3.35 10.47
C ASP A 228 11.32 2.91 9.80
N LEU A 229 11.14 3.21 8.52
CA LEU A 229 9.98 2.76 7.75
C LEU A 229 9.84 1.22 7.72
N ILE A 230 10.94 0.48 7.68
CA ILE A 230 10.94 -0.99 7.72
C ILE A 230 10.49 -1.52 9.09
N THR A 231 10.93 -0.89 10.19
CA THR A 231 10.78 -1.46 11.54
C THR A 231 9.58 -0.92 12.31
N ASP A 232 9.23 0.34 12.11
CA ASP A 232 8.27 1.04 12.95
C ASP A 232 6.83 0.73 12.56
N SER A 233 5.99 0.52 13.56
CA SER A 233 4.57 0.24 13.39
C SER A 233 3.75 1.49 13.05
N TYR A 234 4.33 2.68 13.19
CA TYR A 234 3.76 3.95 12.79
C TYR A 234 4.74 4.70 11.91
N ALA A 235 4.24 5.50 11.00
CA ALA A 235 5.05 6.38 10.16
C ALA A 235 4.39 7.75 10.04
N SER A 236 5.22 8.76 9.77
CA SER A 236 4.78 10.12 9.52
C SER A 236 4.51 10.31 8.03
N TYR A 237 3.29 10.69 7.69
CA TYR A 237 2.84 10.90 6.32
C TYR A 237 2.59 12.38 6.04
N THR A 238 2.90 12.80 4.83
CA THR A 238 2.66 14.17 4.36
C THR A 238 2.40 14.20 2.87
N ASP A 239 1.61 15.17 2.43
CA ASP A 239 1.50 15.55 1.03
C ASP A 239 2.06 16.96 0.81
N LYS A 240 2.09 17.41 -0.45
CA LYS A 240 2.64 18.70 -0.82
C LYS A 240 1.87 19.84 -0.14
N TYR A 241 2.61 20.69 0.57
CA TYR A 241 2.07 21.83 1.33
C TYR A 241 1.18 21.47 2.52
N GLU A 242 1.16 20.22 2.97
CA GLU A 242 0.33 19.78 4.08
C GLU A 242 1.14 19.44 5.34
N LYS A 243 0.50 19.58 6.50
CA LYS A 243 1.11 19.19 7.78
C LYS A 243 1.25 17.67 7.86
N ARG A 244 2.33 17.21 8.47
CA ARG A 244 2.55 15.80 8.76
C ARG A 244 1.54 15.28 9.76
N PHE A 245 1.13 14.03 9.59
CA PHE A 245 0.36 13.28 10.57
C PHE A 245 0.90 11.86 10.69
N GLU A 246 0.67 11.22 11.83
CA GLU A 246 1.07 9.83 12.07
C GLU A 246 -0.07 8.87 11.79
N ALA A 247 0.26 7.71 11.19
CA ALA A 247 -0.67 6.62 11.00
C ALA A 247 0.05 5.26 11.05
N GLU A 248 -0.72 4.19 11.17
CA GLU A 248 -0.22 2.82 11.17
C GLU A 248 0.54 2.51 9.87
N ASN A 249 1.69 1.85 10.00
CA ASN A 249 2.58 1.51 8.90
C ASN A 249 2.61 -0.01 8.69
N ILE A 250 1.85 -0.48 7.70
CA ILE A 250 1.77 -1.90 7.30
C ILE A 250 2.65 -2.21 6.08
N ASN A 251 3.45 -1.24 5.62
CA ASN A 251 4.26 -1.40 4.41
C ASN A 251 5.33 -2.46 4.58
N ASN A 252 5.48 -3.31 3.55
CA ASN A 252 6.62 -4.19 3.34
C ASN A 252 7.41 -3.68 2.13
N TYR A 253 8.74 -3.71 2.20
CA TYR A 253 9.58 -3.03 1.24
C TYR A 253 10.38 -4.01 0.39
N MET A 254 10.38 -3.78 -0.94
CA MET A 254 11.26 -4.45 -1.90
C MET A 254 12.07 -3.40 -2.65
N ILE A 255 13.39 -3.59 -2.71
CA ILE A 255 14.29 -2.75 -3.50
C ILE A 255 14.93 -3.60 -4.56
N VAL A 256 14.87 -3.15 -5.79
CA VAL A 256 15.46 -3.81 -6.95
C VAL A 256 16.40 -2.82 -7.63
N THR A 257 17.67 -3.15 -7.71
CA THR A 257 18.69 -2.24 -8.22
C THR A 257 19.73 -2.95 -9.09
N ASN A 258 20.34 -2.18 -9.99
CA ASN A 258 21.49 -2.65 -10.78
C ASN A 258 22.80 -2.43 -10.05
N SER A 259 22.82 -1.60 -9.01
CA SER A 259 24.02 -1.20 -8.30
C SER A 259 24.07 -1.76 -6.88
N ALA A 260 25.25 -2.14 -6.41
CA ALA A 260 25.44 -2.40 -5.00
C ALA A 260 25.47 -1.07 -4.25
N LEU A 261 24.52 -0.87 -3.33
CA LEU A 261 24.58 0.24 -2.41
C LEU A 261 25.49 -0.13 -1.24
N LYS A 262 26.43 0.74 -0.89
CA LYS A 262 27.30 0.54 0.26
C LYS A 262 26.49 0.62 1.56
N GLY A 263 26.80 -0.26 2.52
CA GLY A 263 26.17 -0.23 3.84
C GLY A 263 24.79 -0.90 3.93
N VAL A 264 24.28 -1.48 2.84
CA VAL A 264 23.09 -2.36 2.90
C VAL A 264 23.52 -3.69 3.53
N ASN A 265 23.43 -3.75 4.84
CA ASN A 265 23.77 -4.93 5.62
C ASN A 265 22.95 -4.97 6.90
N GLY A 266 23.03 -6.07 7.61
CA GLY A 266 22.39 -6.25 8.91
C GLY A 266 20.97 -6.81 8.82
N ARG A 267 20.34 -6.91 9.99
CA ARG A 267 19.09 -7.66 10.22
C ARG A 267 17.85 -7.12 9.48
N ARG A 268 17.93 -5.89 8.92
CA ARG A 268 16.80 -5.25 8.24
C ARG A 268 16.72 -5.53 6.74
N TYR A 269 17.78 -6.12 6.17
CA TYR A 269 17.83 -6.42 4.74
C TYR A 269 18.13 -7.88 4.49
N LEU A 270 17.28 -8.54 3.70
CA LEU A 270 17.70 -9.75 2.99
C LEU A 270 18.30 -9.30 1.65
N VAL A 271 19.61 -9.34 1.54
CA VAL A 271 20.31 -9.02 0.29
C VAL A 271 20.40 -10.29 -0.55
N VAL A 272 19.87 -10.22 -1.77
CA VAL A 272 19.91 -11.32 -2.73
C VAL A 272 20.57 -10.87 -4.03
N ASP A 273 21.50 -11.68 -4.54
CA ASP A 273 22.03 -11.54 -5.88
C ASP A 273 21.18 -12.39 -6.82
N ILE A 274 20.42 -11.75 -7.69
CA ILE A 274 19.53 -12.43 -8.63
C ILE A 274 20.36 -13.21 -9.65
N ASN A 275 19.98 -14.47 -9.84
CA ASN A 275 20.67 -15.38 -10.76
C ASN A 275 20.45 -14.96 -12.22
N PRO A 276 21.51 -14.76 -13.02
CA PRO A 276 21.40 -14.40 -14.43
C PRO A 276 21.06 -15.58 -15.36
N LYS A 277 20.64 -16.72 -14.83
CA LYS A 277 20.34 -17.96 -15.60
C LYS A 277 19.50 -17.71 -16.86
N TYR A 278 18.53 -16.83 -16.77
CA TYR A 278 17.63 -16.47 -17.87
C TYR A 278 17.86 -15.03 -18.37
N LEU A 279 19.11 -14.55 -18.32
CA LEU A 279 19.45 -13.21 -18.79
C LEU A 279 19.04 -13.03 -20.27
N ASN A 280 18.19 -12.04 -20.52
CA ASN A 280 17.64 -11.71 -21.84
C ASN A 280 16.89 -12.87 -22.53
N ASP A 281 16.45 -13.87 -21.79
CA ASP A 281 15.63 -14.97 -22.34
C ASP A 281 14.16 -14.55 -22.46
N PHE A 282 13.85 -13.81 -23.52
CA PHE A 282 12.51 -13.34 -23.81
C PHE A 282 11.51 -14.50 -24.01
N LYS A 283 11.98 -15.68 -24.48
CA LYS A 283 11.13 -16.85 -24.66
C LYS A 283 10.71 -17.44 -23.32
N TYR A 284 11.64 -17.55 -22.37
CA TYR A 284 11.35 -18.00 -21.02
C TYR A 284 10.36 -17.07 -20.32
N TYR A 285 10.66 -15.75 -20.26
CA TYR A 285 9.78 -14.78 -19.60
C TYR A 285 8.45 -14.62 -20.31
N GLY A 286 8.42 -14.69 -21.63
CA GLY A 286 7.17 -14.68 -22.41
C GLY A 286 6.28 -15.88 -22.10
N ASN A 287 6.85 -17.09 -21.97
CA ASN A 287 6.11 -18.27 -21.56
C ASN A 287 5.63 -18.19 -20.12
N LEU A 288 6.49 -17.77 -19.19
CA LEU A 288 6.13 -17.60 -17.77
C LEU A 288 4.95 -16.64 -17.62
N ARG A 289 4.99 -15.49 -18.29
CA ARG A 289 3.87 -14.52 -18.31
C ARG A 289 2.60 -15.13 -18.90
N LYS A 290 2.68 -15.78 -20.06
CA LYS A 290 1.54 -16.40 -20.73
C LYS A 290 0.86 -17.46 -19.86
N GLN A 291 1.62 -18.25 -19.11
CA GLN A 291 1.09 -19.32 -18.28
C GLN A 291 0.61 -18.84 -16.91
N CYS A 292 1.35 -17.96 -16.26
CA CYS A 292 1.19 -17.67 -14.85
C CYS A 292 0.50 -16.33 -14.56
N PHE A 293 0.57 -15.33 -15.48
CA PHE A 293 0.02 -13.99 -15.20
C PHE A 293 -1.49 -13.96 -15.46
N ASN A 294 -2.23 -14.52 -14.53
CA ASN A 294 -3.68 -14.44 -14.47
C ASN A 294 -4.15 -14.57 -13.01
N ASP A 295 -5.37 -14.12 -12.76
CA ASP A 295 -5.92 -14.02 -11.41
C ASP A 295 -6.17 -15.35 -10.72
N GLU A 296 -6.42 -16.42 -11.49
CA GLU A 296 -6.63 -17.77 -10.93
C GLU A 296 -5.32 -18.32 -10.36
N VAL A 297 -4.21 -18.16 -11.08
CA VAL A 297 -2.86 -18.52 -10.60
C VAL A 297 -2.46 -17.62 -9.43
N GLY A 298 -2.72 -16.29 -9.53
CA GLY A 298 -2.46 -15.35 -8.46
C GLY A 298 -3.21 -15.70 -7.16
N LYS A 299 -4.48 -16.08 -7.29
CA LYS A 299 -5.31 -16.54 -6.16
C LYS A 299 -4.82 -17.86 -5.55
N ALA A 300 -4.31 -18.77 -6.36
CA ALA A 300 -3.74 -20.03 -5.89
C ALA A 300 -2.34 -19.86 -5.27
N PHE A 301 -1.59 -18.87 -5.73
CA PHE A 301 -0.28 -18.51 -5.18
C PHE A 301 -0.42 -17.78 -3.83
N TYR A 302 -1.50 -17.00 -3.64
CA TYR A 302 -1.87 -16.36 -2.39
C TYR A 302 -2.15 -17.37 -1.29
#